data_9a326798050bbb1dc982ed4475020c7c
#
_entry.id   9a326798050bbb1dc982ed4475020c7c
#
_cell.length_a   1.000
_cell.length_b   1.000
_cell.length_c   1.000
_cell.angle_alpha   90.00
_cell.angle_beta   90.00
_cell.angle_gamma   90.00
#
_symmetry.space_group_name_H-M   'P 1'
#
loop_
_entity.id
_entity.type
_entity.pdbx_description
1 polymer ?
#
loop_
_entity_poly.entity_id
_entity_poly.type
_entity_poly.pdbx_seq_one_letter_code
_entity_poly.pdbx_strand_id
1 'polypeptide(L)'
;MKSLRNTLILSILLPILVVFILLGFVFMQFMEKKSTREGDAAMESSAVQMGSAVDTILSEIETRIGVIELAVTDIPDQDRIQAKDLDYFKSFEGNMNNLLVDGTKDIPGLVASYVRYDPALTYGTSGTFYTDTDGDGKLEAVTPTDLAAYEPTDTEHVGWFYTPLANKK
;
A
#
# COMPACT_ATOMS: atom_id res chain seq x y z
N MET A 1 -26.56 -75.23 17.92
CA MET A 1 -25.30 -75.44 17.16
C MET A 1 -25.02 -74.19 16.32
N LYS A 2 -24.08 -73.35 16.68
CA LYS A 2 -23.62 -72.26 15.79
C LYS A 2 -22.98 -72.95 14.57
N SER A 3 -23.49 -72.68 13.40
CA SER A 3 -23.06 -73.31 12.14
C SER A 3 -21.57 -73.11 11.96
N LEU A 4 -20.80 -74.20 11.74
CA LEU A 4 -19.36 -74.19 11.44
C LEU A 4 -19.00 -73.15 10.37
N ARG A 5 -19.94 -72.95 9.43
CA ARG A 5 -19.87 -71.96 8.36
C ARG A 5 -19.78 -70.50 8.91
N ASN A 6 -20.55 -70.15 9.92
CA ASN A 6 -20.55 -68.78 10.49
C ASN A 6 -19.25 -68.52 11.30
N THR A 7 -18.69 -69.53 11.97
CA THR A 7 -17.43 -69.40 12.67
C THR A 7 -16.26 -69.22 11.68
N LEU A 8 -16.26 -69.96 10.57
CA LEU A 8 -15.27 -69.86 9.52
C LEU A 8 -15.32 -68.54 8.77
N ILE A 9 -16.51 -68.04 8.48
CA ILE A 9 -16.71 -66.70 7.85
C ILE A 9 -16.22 -65.61 8.79
N LEU A 10 -16.55 -65.71 10.08
CA LEU A 10 -16.16 -64.67 11.08
C LEU A 10 -14.63 -64.65 11.28
N SER A 11 -13.98 -65.81 11.29
CA SER A 11 -12.51 -65.93 11.48
C SER A 11 -11.67 -65.37 10.32
N ILE A 12 -12.28 -65.31 9.11
CA ILE A 12 -11.64 -64.70 7.94
C ILE A 12 -12.00 -63.23 7.77
N LEU A 13 -13.28 -62.88 7.93
CA LEU A 13 -13.75 -61.49 7.78
C LEU A 13 -13.24 -60.52 8.85
N LEU A 14 -13.13 -60.99 10.09
CA LEU A 14 -12.71 -60.13 11.19
C LEU A 14 -11.26 -59.61 11.02
N PRO A 15 -10.22 -60.42 10.70
CA PRO A 15 -8.88 -59.91 10.48
C PRO A 15 -8.80 -59.03 9.24
N ILE A 16 -9.55 -59.32 8.16
CA ILE A 16 -9.60 -58.48 6.96
C ILE A 16 -10.17 -57.11 7.29
N LEU A 17 -11.25 -57.03 8.08
CA LEU A 17 -11.85 -55.79 8.54
C LEU A 17 -10.86 -54.95 9.37
N VAL A 18 -10.13 -55.58 10.30
CA VAL A 18 -9.14 -54.90 11.11
C VAL A 18 -8.01 -54.32 10.24
N VAL A 19 -7.53 -55.08 9.25
CA VAL A 19 -6.52 -54.58 8.31
C VAL A 19 -7.02 -53.37 7.51
N PHE A 20 -8.27 -53.39 7.02
CA PHE A 20 -8.86 -52.23 6.33
C PHE A 20 -8.99 -50.99 7.22
N ILE A 21 -9.39 -51.15 8.49
CA ILE A 21 -9.48 -50.04 9.44
C ILE A 21 -8.07 -49.47 9.71
N LEU A 22 -7.05 -50.29 9.89
CA LEU A 22 -5.67 -49.83 10.10
C LEU A 22 -5.12 -49.10 8.88
N LEU A 23 -5.35 -49.63 7.68
CA LEU A 23 -4.94 -48.98 6.42
C LEU A 23 -5.67 -47.64 6.24
N GLY A 24 -6.96 -47.55 6.53
CA GLY A 24 -7.74 -46.32 6.48
C GLY A 24 -7.20 -45.25 7.44
N PHE A 25 -6.85 -45.67 8.67
CA PHE A 25 -6.26 -44.76 9.65
C PHE A 25 -4.88 -44.24 9.23
N VAL A 26 -4.01 -45.11 8.73
CA VAL A 26 -2.69 -44.70 8.19
C VAL A 26 -2.85 -43.77 6.99
N PHE A 27 -3.78 -44.05 6.10
CA PHE A 27 -4.06 -43.20 4.95
C PHE A 27 -4.58 -41.82 5.37
N MET A 28 -5.52 -41.75 6.34
CA MET A 28 -5.98 -40.46 6.88
C MET A 28 -4.82 -39.63 7.46
N GLN A 29 -3.97 -40.23 8.28
CA GLN A 29 -2.79 -39.54 8.87
C GLN A 29 -1.84 -39.03 7.78
N PHE A 30 -1.65 -39.82 6.71
CA PHE A 30 -0.80 -39.41 5.60
C PHE A 30 -1.40 -38.25 4.79
N MET A 31 -2.70 -38.30 4.52
CA MET A 31 -3.41 -37.25 3.79
C MET A 31 -3.47 -35.93 4.58
N GLU A 32 -3.70 -35.99 5.89
CA GLU A 32 -3.72 -34.83 6.75
C GLU A 32 -2.37 -34.10 6.76
N LYS A 33 -1.27 -34.84 6.92
CA LYS A 33 0.09 -34.28 6.88
C LYS A 33 0.47 -33.70 5.52
N LYS A 34 0.00 -34.30 4.44
CA LYS A 34 0.26 -33.79 3.08
C LYS A 34 -0.54 -32.55 2.79
N SER A 35 -1.82 -32.52 3.15
CA SER A 35 -2.71 -31.37 2.92
C SER A 35 -2.25 -30.13 3.69
N THR A 36 -1.84 -30.27 4.97
CA THR A 36 -1.31 -29.13 5.74
C THR A 36 -0.01 -28.59 5.17
N ARG A 37 0.93 -29.46 4.77
CA ARG A 37 2.19 -29.00 4.16
C ARG A 37 2.02 -28.30 2.84
N GLU A 38 1.13 -28.77 1.99
CA GLU A 38 0.82 -28.10 0.71
C GLU A 38 0.09 -26.78 0.93
N GLY A 39 -0.82 -26.70 1.91
CA GLY A 39 -1.48 -25.48 2.33
C GLY A 39 -0.51 -24.44 2.88
N ASP A 40 0.37 -24.82 3.79
CA ASP A 40 1.37 -23.94 4.39
C ASP A 40 2.35 -23.40 3.33
N ALA A 41 2.84 -24.25 2.43
CA ALA A 41 3.73 -23.84 1.33
C ALA A 41 3.03 -22.89 0.34
N ALA A 42 1.75 -23.11 0.05
CA ALA A 42 0.98 -22.22 -0.82
C ALA A 42 0.73 -20.86 -0.14
N MET A 43 0.44 -20.84 1.16
CA MET A 43 0.30 -19.61 1.95
C MET A 43 1.61 -18.83 2.01
N GLU A 44 2.73 -19.49 2.30
CA GLU A 44 4.06 -18.88 2.33
C GLU A 44 4.43 -18.27 0.97
N SER A 45 4.23 -19.02 -0.11
CA SER A 45 4.44 -18.53 -1.49
C SER A 45 3.59 -17.30 -1.81
N SER A 46 2.31 -17.32 -1.43
CA SER A 46 1.41 -16.18 -1.63
C SER A 46 1.81 -14.96 -0.81
N ALA A 47 2.24 -15.16 0.44
CA ALA A 47 2.73 -14.08 1.29
C ALA A 47 4.01 -13.44 0.75
N VAL A 48 4.95 -14.24 0.26
CA VAL A 48 6.19 -13.75 -0.39
C VAL A 48 5.86 -12.97 -1.67
N GLN A 49 4.95 -13.49 -2.50
CA GLN A 49 4.51 -12.77 -3.71
C GLN A 49 3.85 -11.43 -3.39
N MET A 50 2.95 -11.40 -2.41
CA MET A 50 2.31 -10.15 -1.97
C MET A 50 3.33 -9.17 -1.39
N GLY A 51 4.26 -9.63 -0.56
CA GLY A 51 5.36 -8.81 -0.04
C GLY A 51 6.19 -8.19 -1.15
N SER A 52 6.62 -9.00 -2.12
CA SER A 52 7.39 -8.50 -3.27
C SER A 52 6.62 -7.50 -4.15
N ALA A 53 5.31 -7.68 -4.31
CA ALA A 53 4.46 -6.74 -5.05
C ALA A 53 4.37 -5.38 -4.31
N VAL A 54 4.20 -5.41 -2.99
CA VAL A 54 4.18 -4.21 -2.15
C VAL A 54 5.53 -3.49 -2.19
N ASP A 55 6.64 -4.21 -2.04
CA ASP A 55 7.99 -3.64 -2.12
C ASP A 55 8.25 -2.96 -3.48
N THR A 56 7.77 -3.56 -4.57
CA THR A 56 7.89 -2.98 -5.91
C THR A 56 7.12 -1.66 -6.01
N ILE A 57 5.87 -1.62 -5.52
CA ILE A 57 5.05 -0.40 -5.52
C ILE A 57 5.70 0.70 -4.66
N LEU A 58 6.19 0.35 -3.47
CA LEU A 58 6.85 1.31 -2.58
C LEU A 58 8.12 1.89 -3.23
N SER A 59 8.96 1.04 -3.84
CA SER A 59 10.16 1.48 -4.55
C SER A 59 9.85 2.40 -5.75
N GLU A 60 8.76 2.14 -6.46
CA GLU A 60 8.29 3.00 -7.54
C GLU A 60 7.82 4.36 -7.00
N ILE A 61 7.05 4.38 -5.90
CA ILE A 61 6.61 5.61 -5.24
C ILE A 61 7.82 6.42 -4.76
N GLU A 62 8.78 5.80 -4.08
CA GLU A 62 10.00 6.47 -3.61
C GLU A 62 10.79 7.10 -4.76
N THR A 63 10.93 6.39 -5.87
CA THR A 63 11.63 6.93 -7.06
C THR A 63 10.91 8.14 -7.64
N ARG A 64 9.57 8.08 -7.76
CA ARG A 64 8.76 9.19 -8.28
C ARG A 64 8.76 10.40 -7.35
N ILE A 65 8.67 10.17 -6.03
CA ILE A 65 8.79 11.24 -5.03
C ILE A 65 10.17 11.91 -5.13
N GLY A 66 11.26 11.14 -5.27
CA GLY A 66 12.59 11.68 -5.43
C GLY A 66 12.74 12.59 -6.66
N VAL A 67 12.10 12.25 -7.77
CA VAL A 67 12.09 13.14 -8.96
C VAL A 67 11.32 14.44 -8.69
N ILE A 68 10.16 14.36 -8.01
CA ILE A 68 9.39 15.54 -7.65
C ILE A 68 10.14 16.41 -6.65
N GLU A 69 10.78 15.82 -5.64
CA GLU A 69 11.62 16.51 -4.65
C GLU A 69 12.75 17.29 -5.34
N LEU A 70 13.47 16.66 -6.25
CA LEU A 70 14.53 17.31 -7.01
C LEU A 70 13.98 18.49 -7.83
N ALA A 71 12.84 18.33 -8.47
CA ALA A 71 12.21 19.37 -9.25
C ALA A 71 11.75 20.56 -8.40
N VAL A 72 11.29 20.31 -7.18
CA VAL A 72 10.83 21.36 -6.25
C VAL A 72 12.00 22.10 -5.61
N THR A 73 13.11 21.41 -5.35
CA THR A 73 14.24 21.99 -4.58
C THR A 73 15.32 22.58 -5.46
N ASP A 74 15.67 21.94 -6.58
CA ASP A 74 16.87 22.27 -7.33
C ASP A 74 16.61 23.06 -8.64
N ILE A 75 15.38 22.99 -9.16
CA ILE A 75 15.01 23.67 -10.40
C ILE A 75 14.62 25.15 -10.19
N PRO A 76 13.89 25.52 -9.10
CA PRO A 76 13.43 26.89 -8.95
C PRO A 76 14.54 27.91 -8.72
N ASP A 77 14.33 29.12 -9.28
CA ASP A 77 15.18 30.26 -9.00
C ASP A 77 14.96 30.75 -7.57
N GLN A 78 15.90 30.39 -6.70
CA GLN A 78 15.83 30.65 -5.26
C GLN A 78 15.83 32.17 -4.97
N ASP A 79 16.54 32.99 -5.77
CA ASP A 79 16.57 34.43 -5.57
C ASP A 79 15.21 35.06 -5.84
N ARG A 80 14.50 34.60 -6.87
CA ARG A 80 13.14 35.06 -7.17
C ARG A 80 12.12 34.62 -6.14
N ILE A 81 12.25 33.40 -5.59
CA ILE A 81 11.40 32.92 -4.52
C ILE A 81 11.61 33.75 -3.25
N GLN A 82 12.86 34.00 -2.86
CA GLN A 82 13.16 34.84 -1.69
C GLN A 82 12.72 36.29 -1.88
N ALA A 83 12.76 36.81 -3.10
CA ALA A 83 12.20 38.12 -3.45
C ALA A 83 10.67 38.15 -3.47
N LYS A 84 10.00 37.00 -3.22
CA LYS A 84 8.53 36.83 -3.28
C LYS A 84 7.93 37.23 -4.64
N ASP A 85 8.63 36.90 -5.73
CA ASP A 85 8.11 37.08 -7.10
C ASP A 85 6.96 36.11 -7.35
N LEU A 86 5.75 36.55 -7.08
CA LEU A 86 4.54 35.73 -7.16
C LEU A 86 4.19 35.30 -8.60
N ASP A 87 4.52 36.10 -9.60
CA ASP A 87 4.27 35.73 -10.99
C ASP A 87 5.17 34.60 -11.44
N TYR A 88 6.45 34.67 -11.06
CA TYR A 88 7.38 33.56 -11.24
C TYR A 88 6.90 32.31 -10.51
N PHE A 89 6.52 32.47 -9.24
CA PHE A 89 6.10 31.34 -8.41
C PHE A 89 4.86 30.63 -8.99
N LYS A 90 3.86 31.38 -9.47
CA LYS A 90 2.68 30.80 -10.11
C LYS A 90 3.00 30.01 -11.38
N SER A 91 3.95 30.52 -12.17
CA SER A 91 4.43 29.80 -13.35
C SER A 91 5.16 28.50 -12.98
N PHE A 92 6.00 28.56 -11.96
CA PHE A 92 6.69 27.40 -11.42
C PHE A 92 5.70 26.36 -10.86
N GLU A 93 4.71 26.81 -10.06
CA GLU A 93 3.66 25.98 -9.49
C GLU A 93 2.86 25.26 -10.60
N GLY A 94 2.54 25.93 -11.69
CA GLY A 94 1.88 25.30 -12.84
C GLY A 94 2.70 24.18 -13.48
N ASN A 95 4.02 24.33 -13.57
CA ASN A 95 4.92 23.28 -14.06
C ASN A 95 4.97 22.10 -13.09
N MET A 96 5.03 22.37 -11.78
CA MET A 96 5.03 21.34 -10.75
C MET A 96 3.71 20.58 -10.69
N ASN A 97 2.59 21.26 -10.92
CA ASN A 97 1.28 20.63 -11.05
C ASN A 97 1.28 19.57 -12.17
N ASN A 98 1.79 19.91 -13.35
CA ASN A 98 1.86 18.98 -14.47
C ASN A 98 2.78 17.78 -14.14
N LEU A 99 3.92 18.04 -13.51
CA LEU A 99 4.84 16.99 -13.09
C LEU A 99 4.21 16.05 -12.05
N LEU A 100 3.49 16.59 -11.07
CA LEU A 100 2.78 15.81 -10.07
C LEU A 100 1.74 14.90 -10.71
N VAL A 101 0.88 15.45 -11.57
CA VAL A 101 -0.17 14.69 -12.27
C VAL A 101 0.44 13.58 -13.12
N ASP A 102 1.42 13.91 -13.96
CA ASP A 102 2.06 12.93 -14.84
C ASP A 102 2.87 11.88 -14.05
N GLY A 103 3.48 12.28 -12.95
CA GLY A 103 4.27 11.39 -12.10
C GLY A 103 3.43 10.43 -11.25
N THR A 104 2.15 10.73 -11.00
CA THR A 104 1.33 9.96 -10.04
C THR A 104 0.13 9.24 -10.63
N LYS A 105 -0.30 9.59 -11.86
CA LYS A 105 -1.53 9.09 -12.49
C LYS A 105 -1.67 7.57 -12.61
N ASP A 106 -0.53 6.85 -12.70
CA ASP A 106 -0.52 5.42 -12.96
C ASP A 106 -0.11 4.60 -11.71
N ILE A 107 -0.09 5.20 -10.51
CA ILE A 107 0.25 4.51 -9.28
C ILE A 107 -1.00 3.79 -8.75
N PRO A 108 -1.01 2.45 -8.71
CA PRO A 108 -2.18 1.71 -8.25
C PRO A 108 -2.48 1.97 -6.77
N GLY A 109 -3.74 2.27 -6.46
CA GLY A 109 -4.19 2.46 -5.07
C GLY A 109 -3.75 3.79 -4.44
N LEU A 110 -3.22 4.73 -5.23
CA LEU A 110 -2.93 6.07 -4.76
C LEU A 110 -4.24 6.84 -4.51
N VAL A 111 -4.46 7.25 -3.27
CA VAL A 111 -5.68 7.97 -2.86
C VAL A 111 -5.51 9.49 -2.84
N ALA A 112 -4.28 9.98 -2.76
CA ALA A 112 -3.99 11.41 -2.83
C ALA A 112 -2.53 11.67 -3.23
N SER A 113 -2.29 12.80 -3.91
CA SER A 113 -0.95 13.34 -4.17
C SER A 113 -0.97 14.85 -4.06
N TYR A 114 0.07 15.42 -3.47
CA TYR A 114 0.13 16.88 -3.28
C TYR A 114 1.57 17.40 -3.16
N VAL A 115 1.75 18.65 -3.53
CA VAL A 115 2.92 19.48 -3.22
C VAL A 115 2.41 20.74 -2.56
N ARG A 116 2.99 21.09 -1.40
CA ARG A 116 2.62 22.28 -0.65
C ARG A 116 3.85 23.14 -0.38
N TYR A 117 3.67 24.43 -0.47
CA TYR A 117 4.74 25.41 -0.26
C TYR A 117 4.51 26.21 1.03
N ASP A 118 5.60 26.71 1.59
CA ASP A 118 5.53 27.54 2.80
C ASP A 118 4.78 28.85 2.49
N PRO A 119 3.66 29.14 3.18
CA PRO A 119 2.90 30.36 2.98
C PRO A 119 3.68 31.64 3.32
N ALA A 120 4.76 31.53 4.11
CA ALA A 120 5.66 32.65 4.39
C ALA A 120 6.42 33.12 3.15
N LEU A 121 6.66 32.25 2.20
CA LEU A 121 7.35 32.53 0.92
C LEU A 121 6.39 32.76 -0.24
N THR A 122 5.14 32.32 -0.12
CA THR A 122 4.17 32.28 -1.22
C THR A 122 2.80 32.84 -0.79
N TYR A 123 1.77 32.01 -0.77
CA TYR A 123 0.41 32.33 -0.29
C TYR A 123 -0.23 31.08 0.31
N GLY A 124 -1.26 31.25 1.15
CA GLY A 124 -1.79 30.19 2.02
C GLY A 124 -2.31 28.96 1.30
N THR A 125 -2.86 29.09 0.09
CA THR A 125 -3.36 27.99 -0.73
C THR A 125 -2.34 27.49 -1.77
N SER A 126 -1.08 27.97 -1.72
CA SER A 126 -0.04 27.61 -2.69
C SER A 126 0.26 26.12 -2.70
N GLY A 127 0.41 25.58 -3.90
CA GLY A 127 0.63 24.15 -4.13
C GLY A 127 -0.56 23.48 -4.83
N THR A 128 -0.43 22.20 -5.02
CA THR A 128 -1.43 21.38 -5.70
C THR A 128 -1.89 20.25 -4.81
N PHE A 129 -3.16 19.90 -4.87
CA PHE A 129 -3.72 18.78 -4.14
C PHE A 129 -4.68 18.00 -5.03
N TYR A 130 -4.42 16.71 -5.17
CA TYR A 130 -5.26 15.79 -5.90
C TYR A 130 -5.66 14.65 -4.97
N THR A 131 -6.92 14.25 -5.01
CA THR A 131 -7.43 13.13 -4.23
C THR A 131 -8.55 12.41 -4.98
N ASP A 132 -8.66 11.11 -4.72
CA ASP A 132 -9.79 10.30 -5.14
C ASP A 132 -10.96 10.57 -4.17
N THR A 133 -11.88 11.45 -4.60
CA THR A 133 -12.97 11.93 -3.74
C THR A 133 -14.16 11.00 -3.70
N ASP A 134 -14.34 10.16 -4.71
CA ASP A 134 -15.50 9.27 -4.86
C ASP A 134 -15.13 7.78 -4.86
N GLY A 135 -13.85 7.44 -4.79
CA GLY A 135 -13.37 6.06 -4.73
C GLY A 135 -13.35 5.35 -6.09
N ASP A 136 -13.35 6.11 -7.21
CA ASP A 136 -13.31 5.54 -8.57
C ASP A 136 -11.88 5.21 -9.05
N GLY A 137 -10.88 5.50 -8.23
CA GLY A 137 -9.47 5.28 -8.52
C GLY A 137 -8.81 6.38 -9.35
N LYS A 138 -9.50 7.52 -9.57
CA LYS A 138 -8.94 8.68 -10.27
C LYS A 138 -8.75 9.85 -9.32
N LEU A 139 -7.61 10.50 -9.45
CA LEU A 139 -7.32 11.68 -8.66
C LEU A 139 -7.93 12.93 -9.31
N GLU A 140 -8.73 13.68 -8.56
CA GLU A 140 -9.32 14.94 -8.96
C GLU A 140 -8.63 16.10 -8.23
N ALA A 141 -8.51 17.24 -8.93
CA ALA A 141 -7.97 18.46 -8.35
C ALA A 141 -8.93 19.03 -7.30
N VAL A 142 -8.44 19.28 -6.10
CA VAL A 142 -9.19 19.96 -5.04
C VAL A 142 -8.44 21.20 -4.59
N THR A 143 -9.18 22.20 -4.09
CA THR A 143 -8.55 23.39 -3.53
C THR A 143 -7.74 23.02 -2.28
N PRO A 144 -6.44 23.33 -2.24
CA PRO A 144 -5.64 23.05 -1.06
C PRO A 144 -6.12 23.84 0.17
N THR A 145 -5.95 23.26 1.34
CA THR A 145 -6.18 23.97 2.63
C THR A 145 -5.42 25.28 2.67
N ASP A 146 -6.07 26.37 3.06
CA ASP A 146 -5.40 27.63 3.28
C ASP A 146 -4.57 27.57 4.58
N LEU A 147 -3.27 27.35 4.44
CA LEU A 147 -2.34 27.26 5.57
C LEU A 147 -2.22 28.59 6.34
N ALA A 148 -2.49 29.73 5.69
CA ALA A 148 -2.45 31.04 6.32
C ALA A 148 -3.67 31.33 7.21
N ALA A 149 -4.74 30.54 7.10
CA ALA A 149 -5.93 30.65 7.94
C ALA A 149 -5.77 30.05 9.35
N TYR A 150 -4.67 29.32 9.59
CA TYR A 150 -4.43 28.57 10.84
C TYR A 150 -3.08 28.95 11.45
N GLU A 151 -3.02 28.91 12.78
CA GLU A 151 -1.73 29.03 13.48
C GLU A 151 -0.89 27.75 13.27
N PRO A 152 0.45 27.84 13.13
CA PRO A 152 1.31 26.68 12.97
C PRO A 152 1.22 25.62 14.08
N THR A 153 0.69 26.01 15.25
CA THR A 153 0.45 25.15 16.42
C THR A 153 -0.88 24.40 16.36
N ASP A 154 -1.75 24.69 15.41
CA ASP A 154 -3.00 23.98 15.19
C ASP A 154 -2.72 22.63 14.53
N THR A 155 -2.47 21.63 15.37
CA THR A 155 -2.12 20.28 14.90
C THR A 155 -3.30 19.52 14.29
N GLU A 156 -4.53 19.95 14.59
CA GLU A 156 -5.74 19.31 14.05
C GLU A 156 -5.91 19.62 12.55
N HIS A 157 -5.70 20.86 12.15
CA HIS A 157 -5.94 21.30 10.77
C HIS A 157 -4.68 21.32 9.91
N VAL A 158 -3.54 21.70 10.47
CA VAL A 158 -2.28 21.92 9.70
C VAL A 158 -1.07 21.19 10.26
N GLY A 159 -1.27 20.30 11.25
CA GLY A 159 -0.18 19.53 11.88
C GLY A 159 0.55 18.63 10.87
N TRP A 160 -0.14 18.12 9.86
CA TRP A 160 0.44 17.31 8.79
C TRP A 160 1.51 18.07 7.97
N PHE A 161 1.42 19.42 7.91
CA PHE A 161 2.39 20.28 7.24
C PHE A 161 3.48 20.77 8.21
N TYR A 162 3.11 21.37 9.33
CA TYR A 162 4.07 22.02 10.24
C TYR A 162 4.84 21.05 11.14
N THR A 163 4.26 19.92 11.52
CA THR A 163 4.94 18.96 12.41
C THR A 163 6.20 18.34 11.78
N PRO A 164 6.20 17.87 10.51
CA PRO A 164 7.40 17.42 9.85
C PRO A 164 8.47 18.52 9.72
N LEU A 165 8.06 19.74 9.38
CA LEU A 165 8.99 20.88 9.28
C LEU A 165 9.66 21.21 10.60
N ALA A 166 8.91 21.20 11.70
CA ALA A 166 9.45 21.46 13.05
C ALA A 166 10.45 20.37 13.48
N ASN A 167 10.22 19.13 13.08
CA ASN A 167 11.08 18.00 13.41
C ASN A 167 12.30 17.86 12.48
N LYS A 168 12.41 18.66 11.41
CA LYS A 168 13.51 18.64 10.44
C LYS A 168 13.86 17.24 9.93
N LYS A 169 12.85 16.44 9.67
CA LYS A 169 13.00 15.08 9.16
C LYS A 169 12.54 15.00 7.71
#